data_fab2b5f04ba490274472d9564cb7a671
#
_entry.id   fab2b5f04ba490274472d9564cb7a671
#
_cell.length_a   1.000
_cell.length_b   1.000
_cell.length_c   1.000
_cell.angle_alpha   90.00
_cell.angle_beta   90.00
_cell.angle_gamma   90.00
#
_symmetry.space_group_name_H-M   'P 1'
#
loop_
_entity.id
_entity.type
_entity.pdbx_description
1 polymer ?
#
loop_
_entity_poly.entity_id
_entity_poly.type
_entity_poly.pdbx_seq_one_letter_code
_entity_poly.pdbx_strand_id
1 'polypeptide(L)'
;MFSLSNNHTYDKGAKGIAATLRFWDEMPEDVVTTGLWYGESDYGTIPLQTVNGVTIAYLSYTDHTNGIPQSSAMTANVIYTSQRDVMEQQVRKARELADFVVVGVHWGVEDSHKITQTQRDLAQQLSDWGADVILGTHPHVVQDAEWKTSVDGRQTFVAYSCLLYTSPSPR
;
A
#
# COMPACT_ATOMS: atom_id res chain seq x y z
N MET A 1 9.26 -4.31 -5.65
CA MET A 1 8.19 -3.30 -5.46
C MET A 1 8.57 -2.33 -4.37
N PHE A 2 8.27 -1.04 -4.57
CA PHE A 2 8.40 0.02 -3.55
C PHE A 2 7.04 0.68 -3.32
N SER A 3 6.61 0.73 -2.05
CA SER A 3 5.42 1.48 -1.62
C SER A 3 5.81 2.94 -1.39
N LEU A 4 5.10 3.86 -2.02
CA LEU A 4 5.27 5.31 -1.90
C LEU A 4 4.21 5.95 -0.99
N SER A 5 3.23 5.19 -0.51
CA SER A 5 2.20 5.67 0.41
C SER A 5 2.55 5.33 1.85
N ASN A 6 2.79 6.37 2.65
CA ASN A 6 3.04 6.28 4.08
C ASN A 6 2.70 7.61 4.77
N ASN A 7 2.82 7.67 6.09
CA ASN A 7 2.51 8.87 6.86
C ASN A 7 3.40 10.08 6.55
N HIS A 8 4.59 9.88 5.95
CA HIS A 8 5.54 10.93 5.60
C HIS A 8 5.48 11.36 4.12
N THR A 9 4.59 10.77 3.33
CA THR A 9 4.52 11.05 1.88
C THR A 9 4.36 12.53 1.57
N TYR A 10 3.67 13.30 2.42
CA TYR A 10 3.42 14.73 2.20
C TYR A 10 4.33 15.69 2.96
N ASP A 11 5.32 15.21 3.73
CA ASP A 11 6.19 16.05 4.59
C ASP A 11 6.89 17.21 3.87
N LYS A 12 7.21 17.02 2.60
CA LYS A 12 7.86 18.05 1.77
C LYS A 12 6.92 18.69 0.75
N GLY A 13 5.60 18.46 0.90
CA GLY A 13 4.56 19.02 0.05
C GLY A 13 4.75 18.73 -1.44
N ALA A 14 4.24 19.61 -2.30
CA ALA A 14 4.25 19.42 -3.74
C ALA A 14 5.67 19.24 -4.33
N LYS A 15 6.67 19.92 -3.76
CA LYS A 15 8.08 19.77 -4.21
C LYS A 15 8.62 18.37 -3.90
N GLY A 16 8.26 17.81 -2.74
CA GLY A 16 8.63 16.46 -2.35
C GLY A 16 8.01 15.43 -3.28
N ILE A 17 6.70 15.52 -3.53
CA ILE A 17 5.99 14.64 -4.47
C ILE A 17 6.63 14.68 -5.86
N ALA A 18 6.85 15.88 -6.42
CA ALA A 18 7.48 16.01 -7.74
C ALA A 18 8.92 15.46 -7.80
N ALA A 19 9.68 15.59 -6.72
CA ALA A 19 11.03 15.02 -6.63
C ALA A 19 10.99 13.50 -6.53
N THR A 20 10.07 12.94 -5.74
CA THR A 20 9.85 11.50 -5.59
C THR A 20 9.49 10.87 -6.94
N LEU A 21 8.52 11.43 -7.65
CA LEU A 21 8.10 10.91 -8.96
C LEU A 21 9.26 10.90 -9.95
N ARG A 22 10.00 12.03 -10.10
CA ARG A 22 11.16 12.07 -10.98
C ARG A 22 12.25 11.05 -10.65
N PHE A 23 12.53 10.86 -9.36
CA PHE A 23 13.49 9.84 -8.93
C PHE A 23 13.10 8.44 -9.36
N TRP A 24 11.82 8.09 -9.21
CA TRP A 24 11.35 6.76 -9.56
C TRP A 24 11.17 6.57 -11.07
N ASP A 25 10.86 7.64 -11.82
CA ASP A 25 10.79 7.63 -13.30
C ASP A 25 12.16 7.34 -13.96
N GLU A 26 13.26 7.64 -13.24
CA GLU A 26 14.64 7.36 -13.70
C GLU A 26 15.10 5.93 -13.37
N MET A 27 14.31 5.15 -12.63
CA MET A 27 14.67 3.78 -12.26
C MET A 27 14.46 2.81 -13.42
N PRO A 28 15.19 1.66 -13.43
CA PRO A 28 14.96 0.60 -14.42
C PRO A 28 13.50 0.14 -14.47
N GLU A 29 13.05 -0.29 -15.64
CA GLU A 29 11.65 -0.70 -15.90
C GLU A 29 11.18 -1.89 -15.03
N ASP A 30 12.11 -2.69 -14.50
CA ASP A 30 11.81 -3.79 -13.58
C ASP A 30 11.58 -3.33 -12.13
N VAL A 31 11.78 -2.04 -11.84
CA VAL A 31 11.44 -1.42 -10.55
C VAL A 31 9.99 -0.96 -10.56
N VAL A 32 9.14 -1.66 -9.82
CA VAL A 32 7.72 -1.30 -9.71
C VAL A 32 7.48 -0.44 -8.46
N THR A 33 6.83 0.71 -8.64
CA THR A 33 6.34 1.57 -7.58
C THR A 33 4.82 1.58 -7.53
N THR A 34 4.25 1.83 -6.34
CA THR A 34 2.81 1.95 -6.13
C THR A 34 2.51 2.88 -4.96
N GLY A 35 1.30 3.43 -4.90
CA GLY A 35 0.83 4.23 -3.76
C GLY A 35 0.85 5.74 -3.98
N LEU A 36 1.33 6.22 -5.15
CA LEU A 36 1.12 7.58 -5.63
C LEU A 36 0.37 7.55 -6.97
N TRP A 37 -0.69 8.33 -7.09
CA TRP A 37 -1.63 8.34 -8.20
C TRP A 37 -1.79 9.77 -8.73
N TYR A 38 -1.82 9.95 -10.05
CA TYR A 38 -1.94 11.27 -10.71
C TYR A 38 -3.38 11.84 -10.67
N GLY A 39 -4.15 11.47 -9.66
CA GLY A 39 -5.53 11.89 -9.45
C GLY A 39 -6.53 10.75 -9.69
N GLU A 40 -7.83 11.06 -9.54
CA GLU A 40 -8.91 10.06 -9.60
C GLU A 40 -8.99 9.33 -10.95
N SER A 41 -8.66 10.01 -12.05
CA SER A 41 -8.63 9.41 -13.38
C SER A 41 -7.56 8.30 -13.53
N ASP A 42 -6.54 8.31 -12.67
CA ASP A 42 -5.45 7.35 -12.66
C ASP A 42 -5.68 6.17 -11.70
N TYR A 43 -6.68 6.24 -10.83
CA TYR A 43 -6.95 5.16 -9.85
C TYR A 43 -7.23 3.80 -10.50
N GLY A 44 -7.61 3.80 -11.77
CA GLY A 44 -7.77 2.58 -12.56
C GLY A 44 -6.47 1.98 -13.12
N THR A 45 -5.34 2.66 -13.01
CA THR A 45 -4.04 2.15 -13.48
C THR A 45 -3.43 1.23 -12.40
N ILE A 46 -3.33 -0.06 -12.68
CA ILE A 46 -2.80 -1.05 -11.74
C ILE A 46 -1.35 -1.38 -12.12
N PRO A 47 -0.36 -1.10 -11.25
CA PRO A 47 1.02 -1.52 -11.49
C PRO A 47 1.14 -3.04 -11.54
N LEU A 48 1.69 -3.56 -12.63
CA LEU A 48 1.85 -4.99 -12.90
C LEU A 48 3.32 -5.32 -13.16
N GLN A 49 3.73 -6.52 -12.77
CA GLN A 49 5.02 -7.10 -13.11
C GLN A 49 4.86 -8.58 -13.40
N THR A 50 5.44 -9.06 -14.50
CA THR A 50 5.46 -10.49 -14.79
C THR A 50 6.84 -11.07 -14.47
N VAL A 51 6.88 -12.04 -13.56
CA VAL A 51 8.11 -12.72 -13.13
C VAL A 51 7.92 -14.23 -13.36
N ASN A 52 8.77 -14.82 -14.20
CA ASN A 52 8.71 -16.24 -14.52
C ASN A 52 7.32 -16.73 -14.99
N GLY A 53 6.61 -15.89 -15.74
CA GLY A 53 5.28 -16.21 -16.27
C GLY A 53 4.13 -15.97 -15.31
N VAL A 54 4.38 -15.50 -14.08
CA VAL A 54 3.37 -15.10 -13.10
C VAL A 54 3.22 -13.59 -13.13
N THR A 55 2.03 -13.09 -13.39
CA THR A 55 1.71 -11.65 -13.35
C THR A 55 1.27 -11.26 -11.94
N ILE A 56 1.95 -10.27 -11.36
CA ILE A 56 1.71 -9.77 -10.01
C ILE A 56 1.23 -8.34 -10.11
N ALA A 57 0.10 -8.05 -9.45
CA ALA A 57 -0.39 -6.68 -9.26
C ALA A 57 0.06 -6.14 -7.90
N TYR A 58 0.41 -4.85 -7.86
CA TYR A 58 0.88 -4.19 -6.66
C TYR A 58 0.04 -2.97 -6.35
N LEU A 59 -0.51 -2.91 -5.14
CA LEU A 59 -1.28 -1.78 -4.62
C LEU A 59 -0.72 -1.31 -3.28
N SER A 60 -0.91 -0.05 -2.93
CA SER A 60 -0.47 0.47 -1.64
C SER A 60 -1.33 1.63 -1.15
N TYR A 61 -1.63 1.64 0.16
CA TYR A 61 -2.53 2.56 0.83
C TYR A 61 -1.95 3.03 2.16
N THR A 62 -2.43 4.16 2.69
CA THR A 62 -2.01 4.67 4.00
C THR A 62 -3.20 5.15 4.83
N ASP A 63 -3.14 4.99 6.15
CA ASP A 63 -4.17 5.49 7.07
C ASP A 63 -4.18 7.03 7.14
N HIS A 64 -3.02 7.65 7.11
CA HIS A 64 -2.86 9.10 7.26
C HIS A 64 -1.55 9.61 6.67
N THR A 65 -1.40 10.93 6.65
CA THR A 65 -0.21 11.67 6.23
C THR A 65 0.20 12.70 7.30
N ASN A 66 0.23 12.29 8.58
CA ASN A 66 0.58 13.12 9.74
C ASN A 66 -0.22 14.43 9.82
N GLY A 67 -1.49 14.41 9.40
CA GLY A 67 -2.35 15.59 9.38
C GLY A 67 -2.02 16.61 8.27
N ILE A 68 -1.08 16.30 7.37
CA ILE A 68 -0.77 17.14 6.22
C ILE A 68 -1.77 16.80 5.10
N PRO A 69 -2.65 17.74 4.71
CA PRO A 69 -3.64 17.48 3.68
C PRO A 69 -3.01 17.46 2.28
N GLN A 70 -3.64 16.74 1.37
CA GLN A 70 -3.37 16.89 -0.05
C GLN A 70 -3.66 18.34 -0.48
N SER A 71 -2.77 18.92 -1.27
CA SER A 71 -2.99 20.23 -1.88
C SER A 71 -3.14 20.12 -3.40
N SER A 72 -3.85 21.06 -4.01
CA SER A 72 -4.01 21.14 -5.47
C SER A 72 -2.71 21.39 -6.23
N ALA A 73 -1.64 21.75 -5.53
CA ALA A 73 -0.30 21.92 -6.12
C ALA A 73 0.46 20.57 -6.22
N MET A 74 -0.02 19.50 -5.58
CA MET A 74 0.59 18.17 -5.68
C MET A 74 0.18 17.50 -6.98
N THR A 75 1.16 16.99 -7.72
CA THR A 75 0.95 16.31 -9.01
C THR A 75 0.46 14.87 -8.84
N ALA A 76 0.61 14.29 -7.65
CA ALA A 76 0.09 12.98 -7.31
C ALA A 76 -0.35 12.94 -5.84
N ASN A 77 -1.20 11.99 -5.52
CA ASN A 77 -1.77 11.80 -4.19
C ASN A 77 -1.77 10.33 -3.76
N VAL A 78 -1.83 10.11 -2.45
CA VAL A 78 -2.09 8.80 -1.87
C VAL A 78 -3.58 8.48 -1.91
N ILE A 79 -3.92 7.19 -1.80
CA ILE A 79 -5.26 6.74 -1.45
C ILE A 79 -5.25 6.36 0.03
N TYR A 80 -6.14 6.99 0.80
CA TYR A 80 -6.29 6.68 2.22
C TYR A 80 -7.12 5.42 2.43
N THR A 81 -6.83 4.70 3.51
CA THR A 81 -7.61 3.50 3.87
C THR A 81 -9.08 3.81 4.17
N SER A 82 -9.44 5.06 4.41
CA SER A 82 -10.84 5.50 4.52
C SER A 82 -11.60 5.52 3.19
N GLN A 83 -10.91 5.53 2.05
CA GLN A 83 -11.49 5.54 0.70
C GLN A 83 -11.82 4.11 0.23
N ARG A 84 -12.66 3.40 0.99
CA ARG A 84 -12.96 1.96 0.82
C ARG A 84 -13.44 1.60 -0.58
N ASP A 85 -14.31 2.43 -1.17
CA ASP A 85 -14.87 2.17 -2.49
C ASP A 85 -13.79 2.18 -3.58
N VAL A 86 -12.82 3.11 -3.48
CA VAL A 86 -11.68 3.20 -4.40
C VAL A 86 -10.78 1.98 -4.24
N MET A 87 -10.47 1.62 -2.99
CA MET A 87 -9.65 0.44 -2.69
C MET A 87 -10.28 -0.84 -3.22
N GLU A 88 -11.59 -1.04 -3.00
CA GLU A 88 -12.31 -2.21 -3.51
C GLU A 88 -12.24 -2.29 -5.03
N GLN A 89 -12.51 -1.18 -5.73
CA GLN A 89 -12.43 -1.13 -7.19
C GLN A 89 -11.03 -1.50 -7.69
N GLN A 90 -9.97 -0.96 -7.07
CA GLN A 90 -8.60 -1.25 -7.46
C GLN A 90 -8.22 -2.72 -7.19
N VAL A 91 -8.55 -3.27 -6.02
CA VAL A 91 -8.18 -4.66 -5.68
C VAL A 91 -8.93 -5.65 -6.56
N ARG A 92 -10.24 -5.43 -6.81
CA ARG A 92 -11.01 -6.27 -7.74
C ARG A 92 -10.44 -6.19 -9.16
N LYS A 93 -10.11 -5.00 -9.65
CA LYS A 93 -9.47 -4.84 -10.95
C LYS A 93 -8.10 -5.50 -11.02
N ALA A 94 -7.29 -5.37 -9.97
CA ALA A 94 -6.01 -6.07 -9.87
C ALA A 94 -6.17 -7.59 -9.97
N ARG A 95 -7.20 -8.15 -9.29
CA ARG A 95 -7.51 -9.58 -9.36
C ARG A 95 -7.92 -10.06 -10.76
N GLU A 96 -8.56 -9.20 -11.56
CA GLU A 96 -8.90 -9.52 -12.96
C GLU A 96 -7.68 -9.51 -13.89
N LEU A 97 -6.66 -8.72 -13.57
CA LEU A 97 -5.49 -8.46 -14.42
C LEU A 97 -4.27 -9.32 -14.08
N ALA A 98 -4.23 -9.92 -12.89
CA ALA A 98 -3.04 -10.59 -12.37
C ALA A 98 -3.35 -11.95 -11.75
N ASP A 99 -2.34 -12.84 -11.80
CA ASP A 99 -2.37 -14.12 -11.13
C ASP A 99 -2.24 -13.98 -9.61
N PHE A 100 -1.57 -12.89 -9.17
CA PHE A 100 -1.26 -12.64 -7.77
C PHE A 100 -1.40 -11.15 -7.42
N VAL A 101 -2.07 -10.85 -6.30
CA VAL A 101 -2.32 -9.47 -5.85
C VAL A 101 -1.65 -9.22 -4.50
N VAL A 102 -0.71 -8.29 -4.48
CA VAL A 102 0.02 -7.85 -3.28
C VAL A 102 -0.45 -6.45 -2.89
N VAL A 103 -0.88 -6.29 -1.64
CA VAL A 103 -1.36 -5.01 -1.11
C VAL A 103 -0.49 -4.58 0.07
N GLY A 104 0.21 -3.46 -0.07
CA GLY A 104 0.88 -2.79 1.04
C GLY A 104 -0.11 -1.88 1.78
N VAL A 105 -0.07 -1.87 3.12
CA VAL A 105 -0.90 -0.95 3.92
C VAL A 105 -0.07 -0.34 5.04
N HIS A 106 -0.01 0.98 5.06
CA HIS A 106 0.66 1.73 6.12
C HIS A 106 -0.38 2.15 7.16
N TRP A 107 -0.47 1.40 8.27
CA TRP A 107 -1.59 1.43 9.21
C TRP A 107 -1.20 1.13 10.65
N GLY A 108 -2.16 1.27 11.56
CA GLY A 108 -2.02 0.83 12.95
C GLY A 108 -1.50 1.93 13.86
N VAL A 109 -0.83 1.53 14.95
CA VAL A 109 -0.36 2.45 16.00
C VAL A 109 1.13 2.24 16.22
N GLU A 110 1.92 3.31 16.18
CA GLU A 110 3.36 3.29 16.45
C GLU A 110 3.67 2.65 17.81
N ASP A 111 4.74 1.89 17.86
CA ASP A 111 5.27 1.19 19.03
C ASP A 111 4.29 0.19 19.69
N SER A 112 3.21 -0.20 18.99
CA SER A 112 2.21 -1.13 19.47
C SER A 112 2.31 -2.49 18.80
N HIS A 113 2.56 -3.54 19.59
CA HIS A 113 2.44 -4.93 19.14
C HIS A 113 0.97 -5.39 18.97
N LYS A 114 0.00 -4.61 19.46
CA LYS A 114 -1.42 -4.96 19.36
C LYS A 114 -1.96 -4.60 17.99
N ILE A 115 -2.50 -5.59 17.32
CA ILE A 115 -3.27 -5.40 16.08
C ILE A 115 -4.61 -4.76 16.46
N THR A 116 -4.93 -3.62 15.86
CA THR A 116 -6.21 -2.92 16.07
C THR A 116 -7.36 -3.65 15.36
N GLN A 117 -8.60 -3.42 15.80
CA GLN A 117 -9.76 -3.96 15.11
C GLN A 117 -9.88 -3.41 13.68
N THR A 118 -9.55 -2.14 13.48
CA THR A 118 -9.53 -1.51 12.13
C THR A 118 -8.58 -2.23 11.16
N GLN A 119 -7.38 -2.63 11.64
CA GLN A 119 -6.46 -3.43 10.82
C GLN A 119 -7.06 -4.79 10.46
N ARG A 120 -7.69 -5.49 11.43
CA ARG A 120 -8.33 -6.80 11.21
C ARG A 120 -9.48 -6.71 10.21
N ASP A 121 -10.33 -5.69 10.34
CA ASP A 121 -11.49 -5.48 9.47
C ASP A 121 -11.05 -5.13 8.05
N LEU A 122 -10.06 -4.25 7.90
CA LEU A 122 -9.54 -3.93 6.58
C LEU A 122 -8.83 -5.12 5.92
N ALA A 123 -8.05 -5.88 6.69
CA ALA A 123 -7.40 -7.10 6.18
C ALA A 123 -8.44 -8.10 5.65
N GLN A 124 -9.58 -8.26 6.35
CA GLN A 124 -10.66 -9.13 5.86
C GLN A 124 -11.29 -8.58 4.58
N GLN A 125 -11.59 -7.28 4.52
CA GLN A 125 -12.13 -6.66 3.30
C GLN A 125 -11.19 -6.82 2.11
N LEU A 126 -9.89 -6.55 2.28
CA LEU A 126 -8.89 -6.73 1.22
C LEU A 126 -8.82 -8.19 0.74
N SER A 127 -8.92 -9.14 1.66
CA SER A 127 -9.01 -10.57 1.34
C SER A 127 -10.26 -10.87 0.50
N ASP A 128 -11.42 -10.37 0.92
CA ASP A 128 -12.71 -10.57 0.24
C ASP A 128 -12.73 -9.91 -1.15
N TRP A 129 -12.00 -8.81 -1.35
CA TRP A 129 -11.87 -8.14 -2.64
C TRP A 129 -10.89 -8.81 -3.59
N GLY A 130 -9.95 -9.62 -3.10
CA GLY A 130 -9.07 -10.39 -3.99
C GLY A 130 -7.58 -10.31 -3.74
N ALA A 131 -7.13 -9.74 -2.61
CA ALA A 131 -5.73 -9.76 -2.23
C ALA A 131 -5.26 -11.18 -1.87
N ASP A 132 -4.05 -11.55 -2.31
CA ASP A 132 -3.39 -12.81 -1.93
C ASP A 132 -2.40 -12.58 -0.78
N VAL A 133 -1.73 -11.42 -0.76
CA VAL A 133 -0.80 -11.02 0.31
C VAL A 133 -1.08 -9.59 0.74
N ILE A 134 -1.12 -9.37 2.06
CA ILE A 134 -1.23 -8.06 2.68
C ILE A 134 0.01 -7.84 3.54
N LEU A 135 0.73 -6.76 3.25
CA LEU A 135 1.95 -6.35 3.95
C LEU A 135 1.72 -5.05 4.71
N GLY A 136 1.55 -5.16 6.01
CA GLY A 136 1.40 -4.02 6.90
C GLY A 136 2.74 -3.38 7.27
N THR A 137 2.73 -2.06 7.43
CA THR A 137 3.86 -1.24 7.89
C THR A 137 3.34 -0.14 8.82
N HIS A 138 4.18 0.71 9.38
CA HIS A 138 3.93 1.83 10.28
C HIS A 138 4.18 1.55 11.77
N PRO A 139 3.76 0.41 12.38
CA PRO A 139 3.90 0.26 13.84
C PRO A 139 5.35 0.31 14.37
N HIS A 140 6.37 0.24 13.52
CA HIS A 140 7.80 0.21 13.90
C HIS A 140 8.19 -0.94 14.84
N VAL A 141 7.27 -1.86 15.09
CA VAL A 141 7.45 -3.10 15.82
C VAL A 141 6.79 -4.24 15.05
N VAL A 142 7.25 -5.47 15.24
CA VAL A 142 6.63 -6.65 14.62
C VAL A 142 5.25 -6.87 15.23
N GLN A 143 4.24 -7.07 14.39
CA GLN A 143 2.93 -7.59 14.78
C GLN A 143 2.76 -8.99 14.19
N ASP A 144 1.77 -9.74 14.69
CA ASP A 144 1.50 -11.11 14.24
C ASP A 144 1.17 -11.17 12.76
N ALA A 145 1.31 -12.38 12.21
CA ALA A 145 0.83 -12.72 10.88
C ALA A 145 -0.23 -13.83 10.98
N GLU A 146 -1.19 -13.81 10.07
CA GLU A 146 -2.24 -14.83 10.00
C GLU A 146 -2.67 -15.12 8.55
N TRP A 147 -3.34 -16.25 8.37
CA TRP A 147 -4.08 -16.53 7.15
C TRP A 147 -5.54 -16.15 7.34
N LYS A 148 -6.08 -15.39 6.37
CA LYS A 148 -7.51 -15.10 6.29
C LYS A 148 -8.14 -15.89 5.16
N THR A 149 -9.37 -16.32 5.40
CA THR A 149 -10.19 -16.93 4.36
C THR A 149 -11.19 -15.90 3.86
N SER A 150 -11.16 -15.63 2.56
CA SER A 150 -12.11 -14.74 1.91
C SER A 150 -13.49 -15.37 1.74
N VAL A 151 -14.49 -14.58 1.40
CA VAL A 151 -15.88 -15.03 1.20
C VAL A 151 -16.02 -16.11 0.10
N ASP A 152 -15.11 -16.15 -0.85
CA ASP A 152 -15.05 -17.16 -1.93
C ASP A 152 -14.08 -18.32 -1.64
N GLY A 153 -13.56 -18.41 -0.40
CA GLY A 153 -12.73 -19.51 0.08
C GLY A 153 -11.23 -19.42 -0.24
N ARG A 154 -10.76 -18.32 -0.86
CA ARG A 154 -9.32 -18.09 -1.09
C ARG A 154 -8.59 -17.80 0.21
N GLN A 155 -7.31 -18.13 0.25
CA GLN A 155 -6.45 -17.84 1.39
C GLN A 155 -5.61 -16.57 1.11
N THR A 156 -5.62 -15.62 2.05
CA THR A 156 -4.82 -14.41 2.02
C THR A 156 -3.83 -14.43 3.17
N PHE A 157 -2.54 -14.30 2.88
CA PHE A 157 -1.53 -14.13 3.92
C PHE A 157 -1.48 -12.66 4.36
N VAL A 158 -1.58 -12.42 5.66
CA VAL A 158 -1.53 -11.08 6.24
C VAL A 158 -0.36 -11.00 7.22
N ALA A 159 0.63 -10.16 6.93
CA ALA A 159 1.62 -9.71 7.89
C ALA A 159 1.20 -8.31 8.37
N TYR A 160 0.71 -8.18 9.61
CA TYR A 160 0.16 -6.92 10.11
C TYR A 160 1.20 -5.82 10.29
N SER A 161 2.43 -6.17 10.62
CA SER A 161 3.57 -5.26 10.57
C SER A 161 4.85 -6.05 10.30
N CYS A 162 5.42 -5.79 9.13
CA CYS A 162 6.78 -6.19 8.83
C CYS A 162 7.71 -5.14 9.47
N LEU A 163 8.59 -5.56 10.38
CA LEU A 163 9.60 -4.69 10.91
C LEU A 163 10.50 -4.21 9.77
N LEU A 164 10.32 -2.96 9.35
CA LEU A 164 11.40 -2.23 8.72
C LEU A 164 12.36 -1.86 9.85
N TYR A 165 13.42 -2.65 10.01
CA TYR A 165 14.51 -2.28 10.89
C TYR A 165 15.14 -0.99 10.34
N THR A 166 14.68 0.14 10.84
CA THR A 166 15.44 1.38 10.68
C THR A 166 16.63 1.23 11.60
N SER A 167 17.81 1.03 11.01
CA SER A 167 19.06 1.19 11.75
C SER A 167 18.97 2.47 12.59
N PRO A 168 19.33 2.45 13.87
CA PRO A 168 19.32 3.66 14.66
C PRO A 168 20.16 4.69 13.90
N SER A 169 19.56 5.85 13.60
CA SER A 169 20.29 6.96 13.01
C SER A 169 21.54 7.20 13.85
N PRO A 170 22.73 7.22 13.27
CA PRO A 170 23.91 7.57 14.03
C PRO A 170 23.69 8.94 14.64
N ARG A 171 23.74 9.01 15.98
CA ARG A 171 23.64 10.25 16.75
C ARG A 171 24.88 11.10 16.51
#